data_76935e80e5b76720e18c1b9a5b8d62f3
#
_entry.id   76935e80e5b76720e18c1b9a5b8d62f3
#
_cell.length_a   1.000
_cell.length_b   1.000
_cell.length_c   1.000
_cell.angle_alpha   90.00
_cell.angle_beta   90.00
_cell.angle_gamma   90.00
#
_symmetry.space_group_name_H-M   'P 1'
#
loop_
_entity.id
_entity.type
_entity.pdbx_description
1 polymer ?
#
loop_
_entity_poly.entity_id
_entity_poly.type
_entity_poly.pdbx_seq_one_letter_code
_entity_poly.pdbx_strand_id
1 'polypeptide(L)'
;MSEVERAGGAAKRLLLLVPMVVEAAALRRAVPGATVLRTGVGPARAAAAAVKASRLAGAAVAVGGFCGALTDDLRPGDIVVASEVRGSDGHGVRCSSEPLVAALRERGLQRVSVGPVVSVDHVVRGAERAILAAGGALAVDMESAWLAPAAAGRPFAVLRVVLDTPAREVTRPLAMLIAGVTAWRALRRAGPALGAWAAA
;
A
#
# COMPACT_ATOMS: atom_id res chain seq x y z
N MET A 1 21.10 -19.70 -15.93
CA MET A 1 20.67 -18.54 -15.13
C MET A 1 19.75 -19.08 -14.04
N SER A 2 20.21 -19.03 -12.79
CA SER A 2 19.49 -19.65 -11.65
C SER A 2 18.21 -18.86 -11.30
N GLU A 3 17.25 -19.53 -10.63
CA GLU A 3 16.04 -18.85 -10.11
C GLU A 3 16.39 -17.67 -9.16
N VAL A 4 17.50 -17.79 -8.43
CA VAL A 4 18.03 -16.75 -7.55
C VAL A 4 18.51 -15.52 -8.33
N GLU A 5 19.13 -15.70 -9.50
CA GLU A 5 19.55 -14.58 -10.36
C GLU A 5 18.37 -13.88 -11.02
N ARG A 6 17.30 -14.59 -11.38
CA ARG A 6 16.06 -14.01 -11.90
C ARG A 6 15.31 -13.22 -10.82
N ALA A 7 15.22 -13.75 -9.61
CA ALA A 7 14.59 -13.06 -8.48
C ALA A 7 15.36 -11.78 -8.09
N GLY A 8 16.70 -11.82 -8.09
CA GLY A 8 17.53 -10.64 -7.81
C GLY A 8 17.44 -9.55 -8.88
N GLY A 9 17.30 -9.93 -10.14
CA GLY A 9 17.13 -8.99 -11.26
C GLY A 9 15.77 -8.29 -11.26
N ALA A 10 14.72 -9.00 -10.91
CA ALA A 10 13.35 -8.47 -10.83
C ALA A 10 13.18 -7.48 -9.67
N ALA A 11 13.73 -7.80 -8.50
CA ALA A 11 13.65 -6.94 -7.33
C ALA A 11 14.37 -5.59 -7.51
N LYS A 12 15.43 -5.53 -8.31
CA LYS A 12 16.15 -4.28 -8.65
C LYS A 12 15.33 -3.32 -9.52
N ARG A 13 14.25 -3.79 -10.12
CA ARG A 13 13.36 -2.99 -10.97
C ARG A 13 12.22 -2.32 -10.21
N LEU A 14 11.97 -2.71 -8.95
CA LEU A 14 10.90 -2.16 -8.13
C LEU A 14 11.35 -0.94 -7.34
N LEU A 15 10.66 0.19 -7.54
CA LEU A 15 10.70 1.34 -6.65
C LEU A 15 9.52 1.25 -5.69
N LEU A 16 9.81 1.10 -4.40
CA LEU A 16 8.81 0.91 -3.36
C LEU A 16 8.74 2.16 -2.48
N LEU A 17 7.58 2.82 -2.51
CA LEU A 17 7.29 4.04 -1.77
C LEU A 17 6.57 3.70 -0.47
N VAL A 18 7.11 4.15 0.66
CA VAL A 18 6.65 3.71 1.98
C VAL A 18 6.60 4.90 2.94
N PRO A 19 5.43 5.22 3.54
CA PRO A 19 5.30 6.40 4.40
C PRO A 19 6.11 6.34 5.70
N MET A 20 6.04 5.23 6.45
CA MET A 20 6.56 5.14 7.81
C MET A 20 7.83 4.29 7.92
N VAL A 21 8.60 4.54 8.97
CA VAL A 21 9.83 3.79 9.29
C VAL A 21 9.53 2.32 9.54
N VAL A 22 8.45 2.02 10.26
CA VAL A 22 8.08 0.64 10.63
C VAL A 22 7.63 -0.17 9.41
N GLU A 23 6.93 0.45 8.47
CA GLU A 23 6.54 -0.14 7.19
C GLU A 23 7.76 -0.39 6.30
N ALA A 24 8.66 0.60 6.22
CA ALA A 24 9.90 0.47 5.46
C ALA A 24 10.79 -0.65 6.03
N ALA A 25 10.84 -0.84 7.34
CA ALA A 25 11.57 -1.94 7.97
C ALA A 25 10.98 -3.32 7.61
N ALA A 26 9.63 -3.41 7.55
CA ALA A 26 8.94 -4.63 7.12
C ALA A 26 9.29 -4.98 5.67
N LEU A 27 9.16 -4.01 4.76
CA LEU A 27 9.25 -4.22 3.33
C LEU A 27 10.70 -4.36 2.83
N ARG A 28 11.68 -3.65 3.41
CA ARG A 28 13.10 -3.83 3.07
C ARG A 28 13.58 -5.26 3.29
N ARG A 29 13.09 -5.92 4.37
CA ARG A 29 13.42 -7.33 4.64
C ARG A 29 12.65 -8.29 3.74
N ALA A 30 11.46 -7.91 3.30
CA ALA A 30 10.56 -8.76 2.54
C ALA A 30 10.83 -8.72 1.03
N VAL A 31 11.41 -7.61 0.51
CA VAL A 31 11.70 -7.42 -0.92
C VAL A 31 13.18 -7.06 -1.11
N PRO A 32 14.08 -8.05 -0.97
CA PRO A 32 15.51 -7.81 -1.17
C PRO A 32 15.77 -7.30 -2.60
N GLY A 33 16.55 -6.22 -2.71
CA GLY A 33 16.92 -5.62 -4.00
C GLY A 33 15.93 -4.57 -4.53
N ALA A 34 14.75 -4.37 -3.92
CA ALA A 34 13.91 -3.23 -4.22
C ALA A 34 14.53 -1.92 -3.69
N THR A 35 14.39 -0.84 -4.46
CA THR A 35 14.72 0.49 -3.97
C THR A 35 13.58 1.00 -3.09
N VAL A 36 13.78 1.02 -1.77
CA VAL A 36 12.76 1.47 -0.82
C VAL A 36 12.99 2.94 -0.46
N LEU A 37 12.10 3.81 -0.91
CA LEU A 37 12.08 5.23 -0.59
C LEU A 37 11.06 5.49 0.51
N ARG A 38 11.52 6.02 1.65
CA ARG A 38 10.63 6.51 2.69
C ARG A 38 10.10 7.89 2.30
N THR A 39 8.77 8.00 2.19
CA THR A 39 8.11 9.22 1.70
C THR A 39 7.73 10.20 2.81
N GLY A 40 7.51 9.70 4.04
CA GLY A 40 6.89 10.45 5.12
C GLY A 40 5.36 10.40 5.04
N VAL A 41 4.70 10.78 6.12
CA VAL A 41 3.23 10.75 6.26
C VAL A 41 2.63 12.08 5.82
N GLY A 42 1.51 12.00 5.12
CA GLY A 42 0.66 13.12 4.72
C GLY A 42 0.98 13.70 3.34
N PRO A 43 0.04 14.50 2.79
CA PRO A 43 0.02 14.90 1.38
C PRO A 43 1.25 15.68 0.93
N ALA A 44 1.68 16.66 1.72
CA ALA A 44 2.82 17.52 1.35
C ALA A 44 4.13 16.71 1.19
N ARG A 45 4.39 15.78 2.14
CA ARG A 45 5.58 14.92 2.08
C ARG A 45 5.47 13.89 0.96
N ALA A 46 4.28 13.32 0.76
CA ALA A 46 4.01 12.38 -0.32
C ALA A 46 4.22 13.04 -1.69
N ALA A 47 3.68 14.23 -1.93
CA ALA A 47 3.86 14.96 -3.17
C ALA A 47 5.35 15.30 -3.45
N ALA A 48 6.08 15.79 -2.44
CA ALA A 48 7.50 16.05 -2.56
C ALA A 48 8.31 14.77 -2.86
N ALA A 49 7.92 13.65 -2.23
CA ALA A 49 8.54 12.35 -2.47
C ALA A 49 8.22 11.83 -3.87
N ALA A 50 7.02 12.06 -4.40
CA ALA A 50 6.63 11.67 -5.76
C ALA A 50 7.51 12.34 -6.82
N VAL A 51 7.77 13.65 -6.68
CA VAL A 51 8.69 14.38 -7.58
C VAL A 51 10.11 13.78 -7.54
N LYS A 52 10.60 13.41 -6.36
CA LYS A 52 11.90 12.75 -6.22
C LYS A 52 11.87 11.35 -6.84
N ALA A 53 10.82 10.58 -6.57
CA ALA A 53 10.66 9.20 -7.01
C ALA A 53 10.50 9.06 -8.53
N SER A 54 9.86 10.03 -9.21
CA SER A 54 9.70 10.02 -10.67
C SER A 54 11.05 10.05 -11.43
N ARG A 55 12.09 10.56 -10.78
CA ARG A 55 13.47 10.65 -11.32
C ARG A 55 14.33 9.43 -10.98
N LEU A 56 13.85 8.55 -10.10
CA LEU A 56 14.60 7.34 -9.73
C LEU A 56 14.39 6.21 -10.74
N ALA A 57 15.46 5.44 -10.96
CA ALA A 57 15.39 4.25 -11.80
C ALA A 57 14.46 3.19 -11.17
N GLY A 58 13.70 2.51 -12.01
CA GLY A 58 12.81 1.43 -11.64
C GLY A 58 11.85 1.13 -12.79
N ALA A 59 11.59 -0.15 -13.08
CA ALA A 59 10.66 -0.55 -14.12
C ALA A 59 9.19 -0.47 -13.66
N ALA A 60 8.95 -0.58 -12.34
CA ALA A 60 7.64 -0.51 -11.72
C ALA A 60 7.69 0.29 -10.42
N VAL A 61 6.57 0.88 -10.04
CA VAL A 61 6.42 1.66 -8.80
C VAL A 61 5.30 1.07 -7.97
N ALA A 62 5.57 0.80 -6.70
CA ALA A 62 4.53 0.39 -5.77
C ALA A 62 4.50 1.28 -4.52
N VAL A 63 3.32 1.48 -3.97
CA VAL A 63 3.13 2.04 -2.63
C VAL A 63 2.77 0.91 -1.69
N GLY A 64 3.48 0.81 -0.57
CA GLY A 64 3.21 -0.19 0.46
C GLY A 64 3.09 0.43 1.84
N GLY A 65 2.08 0.03 2.61
CA GLY A 65 1.89 0.56 3.96
C GLY A 65 0.54 0.20 4.58
N PHE A 66 0.16 0.93 5.63
CA PHE A 66 -1.09 0.72 6.35
C PHE A 66 -2.23 1.61 5.82
N CYS A 67 -3.45 1.23 6.16
CA CYS A 67 -4.67 2.00 5.87
C CYS A 67 -5.71 1.81 6.98
N GLY A 68 -6.70 2.69 7.02
CA GLY A 68 -7.94 2.45 7.73
C GLY A 68 -8.96 1.79 6.81
N ALA A 69 -9.68 0.77 7.28
CA ALA A 69 -10.82 0.22 6.56
C ALA A 69 -12.02 1.17 6.65
N LEU A 70 -12.82 1.25 5.61
CA LEU A 70 -14.03 2.07 5.57
C LEU A 70 -15.29 1.26 5.92
N THR A 71 -15.20 -0.08 5.87
CA THR A 71 -16.30 -1.00 6.22
C THR A 71 -15.81 -2.02 7.26
N ASP A 72 -16.76 -2.68 7.95
CA ASP A 72 -16.48 -3.71 8.94
C ASP A 72 -16.29 -5.12 8.35
N ASP A 73 -16.40 -5.26 7.02
CA ASP A 73 -16.08 -6.51 6.31
C ASP A 73 -14.58 -6.82 6.34
N LEU A 74 -13.76 -5.79 6.52
CA LEU A 74 -12.32 -5.90 6.66
C LEU A 74 -11.92 -5.94 8.15
N ARG A 75 -10.78 -6.56 8.42
CA ARG A 75 -10.21 -6.69 9.77
C ARG A 75 -8.76 -6.25 9.81
N PRO A 76 -8.23 -5.83 10.96
CA PRO A 76 -6.79 -5.57 11.08
C PRO A 76 -5.94 -6.74 10.59
N GLY A 77 -5.01 -6.45 9.70
CA GLY A 77 -4.16 -7.44 9.02
C GLY A 77 -4.66 -7.92 7.66
N ASP A 78 -5.89 -7.58 7.25
CA ASP A 78 -6.35 -7.85 5.88
C ASP A 78 -5.59 -6.98 4.88
N ILE A 79 -5.44 -7.50 3.67
CA ILE A 79 -4.72 -6.83 2.60
C ILE A 79 -5.74 -6.18 1.65
N VAL A 80 -5.53 -4.92 1.35
CA VAL A 80 -6.25 -4.20 0.29
C VAL A 80 -5.28 -3.89 -0.83
N VAL A 81 -5.58 -4.40 -2.02
CA VAL A 81 -4.92 -4.04 -3.27
C VAL A 81 -5.80 -3.00 -3.96
N ALA A 82 -5.27 -1.82 -4.18
CA ALA A 82 -6.05 -0.77 -4.82
C ALA A 82 -6.31 -1.11 -6.29
N SER A 83 -7.58 -1.08 -6.71
CA SER A 83 -7.96 -1.04 -8.13
C SER A 83 -7.67 0.34 -8.73
N GLU A 84 -7.84 1.36 -7.89
CA GLU A 84 -7.48 2.75 -8.15
C GLU A 84 -7.20 3.48 -6.85
N VAL A 85 -6.45 4.55 -6.91
CA VAL A 85 -6.30 5.51 -5.81
C VAL A 85 -7.00 6.81 -6.20
N ARG A 86 -7.76 7.37 -5.25
CA ARG A 86 -8.53 8.62 -5.46
C ARG A 86 -8.03 9.69 -4.49
N GLY A 87 -7.81 10.88 -4.99
CA GLY A 87 -7.60 12.07 -4.15
C GLY A 87 -8.90 12.64 -3.62
N SER A 88 -8.80 13.59 -2.70
CA SER A 88 -9.96 14.37 -2.19
C SER A 88 -10.65 15.21 -3.26
N ASP A 89 -9.97 15.48 -4.38
CA ASP A 89 -10.47 16.17 -5.56
C ASP A 89 -11.29 15.26 -6.50
N GLY A 90 -11.44 13.97 -6.16
CA GLY A 90 -12.16 12.98 -6.96
C GLY A 90 -11.37 12.42 -8.14
N HIS A 91 -10.18 12.94 -8.43
CA HIS A 91 -9.33 12.37 -9.47
C HIS A 91 -8.78 11.01 -9.05
N GLY A 92 -8.97 10.00 -9.93
CA GLY A 92 -8.53 8.64 -9.71
C GLY A 92 -7.40 8.22 -10.65
N VAL A 93 -6.47 7.43 -10.13
CA VAL A 93 -5.40 6.78 -10.89
C VAL A 93 -5.57 5.26 -10.78
N ARG A 94 -5.73 4.58 -11.91
CA ARG A 94 -5.86 3.12 -11.96
C ARG A 94 -4.55 2.44 -11.55
N CYS A 95 -4.68 1.32 -10.86
CA CYS A 95 -3.57 0.50 -10.39
C CYS A 95 -3.53 -0.85 -11.13
N SER A 96 -2.33 -1.41 -11.30
CA SER A 96 -2.11 -2.76 -11.82
C SER A 96 -2.38 -3.80 -10.72
N SER A 97 -3.65 -4.03 -10.39
CA SER A 97 -4.07 -4.82 -9.25
C SER A 97 -4.05 -6.33 -9.50
N GLU A 98 -4.52 -6.78 -10.68
CA GLU A 98 -4.72 -8.21 -10.96
C GLU A 98 -3.45 -9.06 -10.82
N PRO A 99 -2.29 -8.70 -11.41
CA PRO A 99 -1.07 -9.50 -11.26
C PRO A 99 -0.57 -9.51 -9.81
N LEU A 100 -0.77 -8.42 -9.06
CA LEU A 100 -0.40 -8.37 -7.65
C LEU A 100 -1.29 -9.29 -6.80
N VAL A 101 -2.59 -9.33 -7.08
CA VAL A 101 -3.53 -10.24 -6.39
C VAL A 101 -3.18 -11.70 -6.68
N ALA A 102 -2.86 -12.04 -7.93
CA ALA A 102 -2.40 -13.37 -8.29
C ALA A 102 -1.15 -13.77 -7.49
N ALA A 103 -0.13 -12.89 -7.46
CA ALA A 103 1.09 -13.11 -6.71
C ALA A 103 0.88 -13.25 -5.19
N LEU A 104 -0.12 -12.57 -4.60
CA LEU A 104 -0.49 -12.71 -3.19
C LEU A 104 -1.16 -14.07 -2.92
N ARG A 105 -2.10 -14.47 -3.79
CA ARG A 105 -2.82 -15.75 -3.66
C ARG A 105 -1.92 -16.97 -3.83
N GLU A 106 -0.98 -16.92 -4.77
CA GLU A 106 0.06 -17.96 -4.95
C GLU A 106 0.91 -18.17 -3.69
N ARG A 107 1.03 -17.15 -2.85
CA ARG A 107 1.72 -17.19 -1.56
C ARG A 107 0.81 -17.58 -0.39
N GLY A 108 -0.41 -18.06 -0.67
CA GLY A 108 -1.37 -18.49 0.34
C GLY A 108 -2.04 -17.35 1.11
N LEU A 109 -1.93 -16.11 0.64
CA LEU A 109 -2.59 -14.96 1.26
C LEU A 109 -4.03 -14.85 0.70
N GLN A 110 -5.01 -15.37 1.46
CA GLN A 110 -6.41 -15.44 1.01
C GLN A 110 -7.24 -14.20 1.39
N ARG A 111 -6.84 -13.48 2.46
CA ARG A 111 -7.56 -12.29 2.93
C ARG A 111 -7.08 -11.04 2.17
N VAL A 112 -7.43 -11.02 0.88
CA VAL A 112 -7.08 -9.96 -0.07
C VAL A 112 -8.35 -9.42 -0.70
N SER A 113 -8.62 -8.15 -0.51
CA SER A 113 -9.72 -7.41 -1.13
C SER A 113 -9.17 -6.46 -2.19
N VAL A 114 -9.93 -6.27 -3.26
CA VAL A 114 -9.58 -5.35 -4.36
C VAL A 114 -10.65 -4.29 -4.45
N GLY A 115 -10.25 -3.03 -4.45
CA GLY A 115 -11.16 -1.91 -4.60
C GLY A 115 -10.48 -0.56 -4.47
N PRO A 116 -11.23 0.53 -4.61
CA PRO A 116 -10.68 1.88 -4.52
C PRO A 116 -10.13 2.19 -3.12
N VAL A 117 -8.98 2.87 -3.09
CA VAL A 117 -8.40 3.47 -1.89
C VAL A 117 -8.48 5.00 -2.05
N VAL A 118 -9.06 5.68 -1.07
CA VAL A 118 -9.13 7.13 -1.05
C VAL A 118 -8.04 7.70 -0.16
N SER A 119 -7.35 8.74 -0.64
CA SER A 119 -6.33 9.45 0.13
C SER A 119 -6.86 10.80 0.61
N VAL A 120 -6.75 11.06 1.90
CA VAL A 120 -7.14 12.30 2.56
C VAL A 120 -5.97 12.89 3.36
N ASP A 121 -6.08 14.14 3.79
CA ASP A 121 -5.00 14.86 4.48
C ASP A 121 -5.02 14.71 6.00
N HIS A 122 -5.97 13.97 6.55
CA HIS A 122 -6.20 13.79 7.98
C HIS A 122 -6.60 12.34 8.34
N VAL A 123 -6.67 12.06 9.63
CA VAL A 123 -7.13 10.75 10.13
C VAL A 123 -8.65 10.70 10.12
N VAL A 124 -9.23 9.85 9.28
CA VAL A 124 -10.69 9.66 9.13
C VAL A 124 -11.25 8.85 10.30
N ARG A 125 -12.36 9.32 10.87
CA ARG A 125 -13.03 8.68 12.00
C ARG A 125 -14.55 8.79 11.91
N GLY A 126 -15.24 7.93 12.66
CA GLY A 126 -16.70 8.02 12.85
C GLY A 126 -17.49 8.06 11.56
N ALA A 127 -18.44 8.98 11.46
CA ALA A 127 -19.37 9.08 10.31
C ALA A 127 -18.68 9.37 8.97
N GLU A 128 -17.51 9.99 8.98
CA GLU A 128 -16.76 10.27 7.74
C GLU A 128 -16.36 8.98 7.02
N ARG A 129 -16.05 7.90 7.75
CA ARG A 129 -15.78 6.59 7.15
C ARG A 129 -16.96 6.09 6.30
N ALA A 130 -18.18 6.25 6.81
CA ALA A 130 -19.40 5.87 6.10
C ALA A 130 -19.61 6.70 4.83
N ILE A 131 -19.31 8.01 4.87
CA ILE A 131 -19.39 8.88 3.70
C ILE A 131 -18.43 8.42 2.60
N LEU A 132 -17.18 8.13 2.95
CA LEU A 132 -16.17 7.65 2.01
C LEU A 132 -16.52 6.23 1.48
N ALA A 133 -17.06 5.36 2.33
CA ALA A 133 -17.54 4.04 1.93
C ALA A 133 -18.71 4.13 0.94
N ALA A 134 -19.65 5.06 1.14
CA ALA A 134 -20.76 5.30 0.21
C ALA A 134 -20.27 5.73 -1.18
N GLY A 135 -19.09 6.36 -1.28
CA GLY A 135 -18.37 6.62 -2.51
C GLY A 135 -17.72 5.38 -3.16
N GLY A 136 -17.91 4.19 -2.59
CA GLY A 136 -17.40 2.90 -3.10
C GLY A 136 -15.94 2.62 -2.72
N ALA A 137 -15.31 3.42 -1.86
CA ALA A 137 -13.95 3.14 -1.40
C ALA A 137 -13.94 2.05 -0.32
N LEU A 138 -12.93 1.16 -0.35
CA LEU A 138 -12.73 0.11 0.64
C LEU A 138 -11.87 0.57 1.81
N ALA A 139 -10.92 1.43 1.54
CA ALA A 139 -9.94 1.85 2.52
C ALA A 139 -9.53 3.31 2.31
N VAL A 140 -8.98 3.90 3.36
CA VAL A 140 -8.46 5.27 3.39
C VAL A 140 -7.01 5.29 3.83
N ASP A 141 -6.22 6.13 3.19
CA ASP A 141 -4.84 6.44 3.58
C ASP A 141 -4.55 7.95 3.48
N MET A 142 -3.31 8.34 3.66
CA MET A 142 -2.91 9.76 3.62
C MET A 142 -1.87 10.06 2.53
N GLU A 143 -1.56 9.12 1.63
CA GLU A 143 -0.42 9.28 0.71
C GLU A 143 -0.62 8.77 -0.70
N SER A 144 -1.36 7.67 -0.94
CA SER A 144 -1.34 6.94 -2.22
C SER A 144 -1.66 7.81 -3.43
N ALA A 145 -2.65 8.67 -3.35
CA ALA A 145 -3.03 9.53 -4.48
C ALA A 145 -1.93 10.55 -4.82
N TRP A 146 -1.30 11.15 -3.79
CA TRP A 146 -0.19 12.09 -4.01
C TRP A 146 1.11 11.39 -4.42
N LEU A 147 1.22 10.07 -4.21
CA LEU A 147 2.36 9.27 -4.68
C LEU A 147 2.18 8.72 -6.09
N ALA A 148 0.96 8.65 -6.61
CA ALA A 148 0.66 8.12 -7.93
C ALA A 148 1.45 8.81 -9.07
N PRO A 149 1.71 10.13 -9.07
CA PRO A 149 2.54 10.79 -10.07
C PRO A 149 3.98 10.25 -10.15
N ALA A 150 4.48 9.60 -9.08
CA ALA A 150 5.78 8.95 -9.10
C ALA A 150 5.86 7.82 -10.15
N ALA A 151 4.75 7.26 -10.57
CA ALA A 151 4.73 6.21 -11.59
C ALA A 151 5.23 6.70 -12.94
N ALA A 152 4.89 7.91 -13.34
CA ALA A 152 5.36 8.53 -14.59
C ALA A 152 5.24 7.59 -15.81
N GLY A 153 4.08 6.95 -15.97
CA GLY A 153 3.80 5.98 -17.06
C GLY A 153 4.27 4.55 -16.82
N ARG A 154 4.98 4.29 -15.72
CA ARG A 154 5.37 2.91 -15.31
C ARG A 154 4.20 2.15 -14.69
N PRO A 155 4.21 0.79 -14.69
CA PRO A 155 3.28 0.01 -13.90
C PRO A 155 3.22 0.50 -12.45
N PHE A 156 2.00 0.69 -11.95
CA PHE A 156 1.74 1.25 -10.62
C PHE A 156 0.83 0.33 -9.81
N ALA A 157 1.25 -0.04 -8.62
CA ALA A 157 0.45 -0.82 -7.68
C ALA A 157 0.42 -0.20 -6.29
N VAL A 158 -0.69 -0.40 -5.58
CA VAL A 158 -0.83 0.01 -4.19
C VAL A 158 -1.31 -1.17 -3.37
N LEU A 159 -0.51 -1.52 -2.36
CA LEU A 159 -0.80 -2.56 -1.38
C LEU A 159 -0.92 -1.91 -0.01
N ARG A 160 -2.09 -2.01 0.59
CA ARG A 160 -2.35 -1.52 1.94
C ARG A 160 -2.72 -2.68 2.86
N VAL A 161 -2.34 -2.57 4.11
CA VAL A 161 -2.76 -3.50 5.16
C VAL A 161 -3.61 -2.75 6.16
N VAL A 162 -4.77 -3.31 6.46
CA VAL A 162 -5.72 -2.69 7.39
C VAL A 162 -5.11 -2.63 8.79
N LEU A 163 -5.08 -1.43 9.35
CA LEU A 163 -4.66 -1.16 10.73
C LEU A 163 -5.87 -1.08 11.67
N ASP A 164 -6.93 -0.39 11.23
CA ASP A 164 -8.14 -0.18 12.01
C ASP A 164 -9.40 -0.23 11.13
N THR A 165 -10.57 -0.35 11.78
CA THR A 165 -11.88 -0.44 11.13
C THR A 165 -12.88 0.48 11.85
N PRO A 166 -14.07 0.76 11.27
CA PRO A 166 -15.10 1.54 11.96
C PRO A 166 -15.44 1.02 13.36
N ALA A 167 -15.60 -0.31 13.52
CA ALA A 167 -15.91 -0.93 14.83
C ALA A 167 -14.69 -0.98 15.77
N ARG A 168 -13.48 -0.81 15.26
CA ARG A 168 -12.22 -0.91 16.01
C ARG A 168 -11.29 0.24 15.67
N GLU A 169 -11.76 1.45 15.90
CA GLU A 169 -10.91 2.62 15.77
C GLU A 169 -9.78 2.59 16.80
N VAL A 170 -8.58 2.89 16.35
CA VAL A 170 -7.38 2.84 17.18
C VAL A 170 -7.32 4.06 18.09
N THR A 171 -8.17 4.04 19.12
CA THR A 171 -8.24 5.10 20.14
C THR A 171 -7.54 4.71 21.45
N ARG A 172 -7.25 3.40 21.64
CA ARG A 172 -6.61 2.85 22.86
C ARG A 172 -5.19 2.39 22.56
N PRO A 173 -4.19 2.78 23.36
CA PRO A 173 -2.77 2.47 23.09
C PRO A 173 -2.48 0.96 22.94
N LEU A 174 -3.09 0.11 23.77
CA LEU A 174 -2.88 -1.34 23.71
C LEU A 174 -3.51 -1.95 22.44
N ALA A 175 -4.71 -1.52 22.06
CA ALA A 175 -5.36 -1.96 20.81
C ALA A 175 -4.54 -1.55 19.60
N MET A 176 -3.98 -0.32 19.61
CA MET A 176 -3.07 0.17 18.59
C MET A 176 -1.82 -0.72 18.46
N LEU A 177 -1.21 -1.09 19.56
CA LEU A 177 -0.02 -1.94 19.55
C LEU A 177 -0.33 -3.32 18.92
N ILE A 178 -1.43 -3.96 19.33
CA ILE A 178 -1.83 -5.28 18.81
C ILE A 178 -2.17 -5.21 17.33
N ALA A 179 -2.95 -4.22 16.91
CA ALA A 179 -3.30 -3.99 15.52
C ALA A 179 -2.04 -3.68 14.68
N GLY A 180 -1.13 -2.86 15.21
CA GLY A 180 0.14 -2.52 14.58
C GLY A 180 1.03 -3.74 14.34
N VAL A 181 1.17 -4.63 15.33
CA VAL A 181 1.94 -5.87 15.19
C VAL A 181 1.29 -6.79 14.15
N THR A 182 -0.04 -6.92 14.15
CA THR A 182 -0.78 -7.74 13.20
C THR A 182 -0.61 -7.21 11.78
N ALA A 183 -0.82 -5.91 11.58
CA ALA A 183 -0.66 -5.25 10.28
C ALA A 183 0.81 -5.31 9.79
N TRP A 184 1.78 -5.12 10.67
CA TRP A 184 3.19 -5.22 10.34
C TRP A 184 3.58 -6.63 9.86
N ARG A 185 3.09 -7.68 10.54
CA ARG A 185 3.32 -9.08 10.13
C ARG A 185 2.68 -9.37 8.77
N ALA A 186 1.46 -8.89 8.55
CA ALA A 186 0.77 -9.05 7.27
C ALA A 186 1.50 -8.33 6.15
N LEU A 187 1.92 -7.07 6.36
CA LEU A 187 2.70 -6.29 5.40
C LEU A 187 4.03 -6.98 5.02
N ARG A 188 4.73 -7.52 6.02
CA ARG A 188 5.96 -8.28 5.79
C ARG A 188 5.71 -9.56 4.99
N ARG A 189 4.61 -10.28 5.24
CA ARG A 189 4.24 -11.48 4.47
C ARG A 189 3.82 -11.17 3.05
N ALA A 190 3.18 -10.01 2.82
CA ALA A 190 2.74 -9.57 1.51
C ALA A 190 3.88 -9.01 0.65
N GLY A 191 4.96 -8.53 1.27
CA GLY A 191 6.08 -7.90 0.56
C GLY A 191 6.63 -8.69 -0.64
N PRO A 192 6.92 -10.00 -0.53
CA PRO A 192 7.45 -10.78 -1.66
C PRO A 192 6.55 -10.79 -2.90
N ALA A 193 5.23 -10.61 -2.75
CA ALA A 193 4.32 -10.49 -3.88
C ALA A 193 4.54 -9.21 -4.68
N LEU A 194 4.96 -8.11 -4.05
CA LEU A 194 5.33 -6.88 -4.76
C LEU A 194 6.55 -7.08 -5.66
N GLY A 195 7.53 -7.87 -5.21
CA GLY A 195 8.68 -8.24 -6.03
C GLY A 195 8.30 -9.09 -7.23
N ALA A 196 7.43 -10.09 -7.04
CA ALA A 196 6.92 -10.94 -8.12
C ALA A 196 6.07 -10.15 -9.11
N TRP A 197 5.19 -9.28 -8.63
CA TRP A 197 4.40 -8.36 -9.47
C TRP A 197 5.29 -7.48 -10.36
N ALA A 198 6.36 -6.91 -9.80
CA ALA A 198 7.27 -6.05 -10.57
C ALA A 198 8.11 -6.82 -11.60
N ALA A 199 8.15 -8.14 -11.53
CA ALA A 199 8.86 -9.03 -12.44
C ALA A 199 8.00 -9.53 -13.60
N ALA A 200 6.69 -9.51 -13.42
CA ALA A 200 5.71 -9.92 -14.44
C ALA A 200 5.54 -8.85 -15.51
#